data_68f17009ab434f815573b5b68e87e1c3
#
_entry.id   68f17009ab434f815573b5b68e87e1c3
#
_cell.length_a   1.000
_cell.length_b   1.000
_cell.length_c   1.000
_cell.angle_alpha   90.00
_cell.angle_beta   90.00
_cell.angle_gamma   90.00
#
_symmetry.space_group_name_H-M   'P 1'
#
loop_
_entity.id
_entity.type
_entity.pdbx_description
1 polymer ?
#
loop_
_entity_poly.entity_id
_entity_poly.type
_entity_poly.pdbx_seq_one_letter_code
_entity_poly.pdbx_strand_id
1 'polypeptide(L)' 'MSQHQYITTLERQINTLNERIDAKIMSGQQYIAEARKHRTLLRKIREQKQEKKVGFLGRVFA' A
#
# COMPACT_ATOMS: atom_id res chain seq x y z
N MET A 1 -2.38 -9.75 16.10
CA MET A 1 -3.17 -9.16 15.02
C MET A 1 -3.33 -10.18 13.90
N SER A 2 -4.52 -10.38 13.41
CA SER A 2 -4.73 -11.30 12.28
C SER A 2 -4.22 -10.67 10.98
N GLN A 3 -4.00 -11.50 9.97
CA GLN A 3 -3.57 -11.02 8.68
C GLN A 3 -4.59 -10.05 8.07
N HIS A 4 -5.87 -10.35 8.25
CA HIS A 4 -6.93 -9.47 7.77
C HIS A 4 -6.87 -8.10 8.44
N GLN A 5 -6.67 -8.07 9.77
CA GLN A 5 -6.56 -6.81 10.50
C GLN A 5 -5.32 -6.02 10.07
N TYR A 6 -4.22 -6.72 9.80
CA TYR A 6 -3.00 -6.07 9.34
C TYR A 6 -3.22 -5.40 7.99
N ILE A 7 -3.82 -6.12 7.04
CA ILE A 7 -4.11 -5.56 5.72
C ILE A 7 -5.06 -4.38 5.82
N THR A 8 -6.11 -4.50 6.65
CA THR A 8 -7.06 -3.41 6.84
C THR A 8 -6.37 -2.17 7.40
N THR A 9 -5.45 -2.35 8.35
CA THR A 9 -4.68 -1.23 8.91
C THR A 9 -3.84 -0.56 7.83
N LEU A 10 -3.17 -1.36 6.99
CA LEU A 10 -2.36 -0.81 5.91
C LEU A 10 -3.23 -0.05 4.90
N GLU A 11 -4.41 -0.57 4.59
CA GLU A 11 -5.31 0.11 3.66
C GLU A 11 -5.80 1.45 4.21
N ARG A 12 -6.07 1.51 5.52
CA ARG A 12 -6.43 2.78 6.16
C ARG A 12 -5.30 3.79 6.08
N GLN A 13 -4.07 3.33 6.30
CA GLN A 13 -2.91 4.20 6.21
C GLN A 13 -2.73 4.72 4.78
N ILE A 14 -2.95 3.87 3.79
CA ILE A 14 -2.87 4.28 2.39
C ILE A 14 -3.93 5.33 2.08
N ASN A 15 -5.16 5.14 2.53
CA ASN A 15 -6.22 6.11 2.29
C ASN A 15 -5.89 7.46 2.93
N THR A 16 -5.37 7.45 4.15
CA THR A 16 -4.95 8.69 4.82
C THR A 16 -3.84 9.38 4.04
N LEU A 17 -2.86 8.61 3.55
CA LEU A 17 -1.79 9.18 2.74
C LEU A 17 -2.30 9.74 1.42
N ASN A 18 -3.25 9.07 0.77
CA ASN A 18 -3.86 9.58 -0.45
C ASN A 18 -4.50 10.94 -0.21
N GLU A 19 -5.23 11.09 0.89
CA GLU A 19 -5.85 12.36 1.23
C GLU A 19 -4.80 13.46 1.44
N ARG A 20 -3.70 13.12 2.11
CA ARG A 20 -2.61 14.07 2.34
C ARG A 20 -1.92 14.44 1.04
N ILE A 21 -1.67 13.47 0.18
CA ILE A 21 -1.05 13.72 -1.11
C ILE A 21 -1.93 14.63 -1.95
N ASP A 22 -3.23 14.34 -2.02
CA ASP A 22 -4.17 15.17 -2.76
C ASP A 22 -4.19 16.60 -2.24
N ALA A 23 -4.21 16.78 -0.92
CA ALA A 23 -4.20 18.11 -0.32
C ALA A 23 -2.91 18.85 -0.67
N LYS A 24 -1.78 18.18 -0.66
CA LYS A 24 -0.51 18.81 -1.00
C LYS A 24 -0.41 19.16 -2.48
N ILE A 25 -0.93 18.31 -3.35
CA ILE A 25 -0.98 18.61 -4.79
C ILE A 25 -1.81 19.88 -5.01
N MET A 26 -2.96 19.96 -4.37
CA MET A 26 -3.85 21.11 -4.53
C MET A 26 -3.25 22.40 -4.00
N SER A 27 -2.42 22.32 -2.96
CA SER A 27 -1.77 23.50 -2.38
C SER A 27 -0.37 23.75 -2.95
N GLY A 28 0.09 22.95 -3.89
CA GLY A 28 1.41 23.13 -4.50
C GLY A 28 2.57 22.70 -3.61
N GLN A 29 2.31 21.94 -2.56
CA GLN A 29 3.37 21.50 -1.66
C GLN A 29 3.99 20.19 -2.13
N GLN A 30 5.23 19.93 -1.66
CA GLN A 30 5.90 18.69 -1.97
C GLN A 30 5.29 17.52 -1.19
N TYR A 31 5.20 16.36 -1.84
CA TYR A 31 4.62 15.17 -1.22
C TYR A 31 5.51 13.93 -1.41
N ILE A 32 6.82 14.15 -1.55
CA ILE A 32 7.76 13.06 -1.82
C ILE A 32 7.76 12.03 -0.68
N ALA A 33 7.78 12.49 0.58
CA ALA A 33 7.79 11.59 1.72
C ALA A 33 6.52 10.74 1.78
N GLU A 34 5.37 11.37 1.54
CA GLU A 34 4.09 10.68 1.56
C GLU A 34 4.01 9.68 0.40
N ALA A 35 4.50 10.05 -0.77
CA ALA A 35 4.49 9.17 -1.93
C ALA A 35 5.35 7.93 -1.70
N ARG A 36 6.51 8.09 -1.07
CA ARG A 36 7.38 6.96 -0.73
C ARG A 36 6.72 6.04 0.27
N LYS A 37 6.09 6.60 1.30
CA LYS A 37 5.40 5.81 2.30
C LYS A 37 4.22 5.07 1.69
N HIS A 38 3.47 5.74 0.81
CA HIS A 38 2.36 5.12 0.08
C HIS A 38 2.85 3.91 -0.71
N ARG A 39 3.94 4.06 -1.44
CA ARG A 39 4.52 2.97 -2.22
C ARG A 39 4.93 1.81 -1.33
N THR A 40 5.56 2.09 -0.19
CA THR A 40 5.98 1.06 0.75
C THR A 40 4.78 0.30 1.30
N LEU A 41 3.71 1.01 1.65
CA LEU A 41 2.49 0.38 2.16
C LEU A 41 1.82 -0.50 1.10
N LEU A 42 1.77 -0.02 -0.13
CA LEU A 42 1.23 -0.82 -1.24
C LEU A 42 2.04 -2.10 -1.44
N ARG A 43 3.37 -2.01 -1.35
CA ARG A 43 4.22 -3.18 -1.48
C ARG A 43 3.95 -4.17 -0.35
N LYS A 44 3.79 -3.69 0.88
CA LYS A 44 3.50 -4.56 2.01
C LYS A 44 2.17 -5.28 1.84
N ILE A 45 1.15 -4.59 1.37
CA ILE A 45 -0.14 -5.23 1.09
C ILE A 45 0.01 -6.27 0.00
N ARG A 46 0.72 -5.94 -1.06
CA ARG A 46 0.94 -6.87 -2.17
C ARG A 46 1.65 -8.13 -1.71
N GLU A 47 2.69 -7.97 -0.88
CA GLU A 47 3.43 -9.10 -0.34
C GLU A 47 2.53 -9.99 0.51
N GLN A 48 1.68 -9.42 1.34
CA GLN A 48 0.76 -10.20 2.16
C GLN A 48 -0.23 -10.99 1.32
N LYS A 49 -0.77 -10.35 0.28
CA LYS A 49 -1.69 -11.03 -0.63
C LYS A 49 -0.99 -12.10 -1.47
N GLN A 50 0.25 -11.86 -1.85
CA GLN A 50 1.03 -12.82 -2.63
C GLN A 50 1.36 -14.07 -1.82
N GLU A 51 1.59 -13.95 -0.52
CA GLU A 51 1.84 -15.10 0.32
C GLU A 51 0.72 -16.14 0.22
N LYS A 52 -0.52 -15.68 0.13
CA LYS A 52 -1.67 -16.56 0.00
C LYS A 52 -1.80 -17.17 -1.40
N LYS A 53 -1.19 -16.54 -2.40
CA LYS A 53 -1.35 -16.93 -3.79
C LYS A 53 -0.04 -17.34 -4.43
N VAL A 54 0.94 -17.70 -3.62
CA VAL A 54 2.27 -17.98 -4.13
C VAL A 54 2.27 -19.09 -5.19
N GLY A 55 1.46 -20.11 -4.99
CA GLY A 55 1.34 -21.17 -5.99
C GLY A 55 0.76 -20.69 -7.30
N PHE A 56 -0.25 -19.84 -7.23
CA PHE A 56 -0.85 -19.25 -8.42
C PHE A 56 0.14 -18.36 -9.16
N LEU A 57 0.82 -17.48 -8.40
CA LEU A 57 1.79 -16.58 -9.00
C LEU A 57 2.97 -17.35 -9.60
N GLY A 58 3.38 -18.40 -8.95
CA GLY A 58 4.45 -19.26 -9.49
C GLY A 58 4.07 -19.81 -10.85
N ARG A 59 2.81 -20.19 -11.03
CA ARG A 59 2.35 -20.68 -12.33
C ARG A 59 2.29 -19.61 -13.38
N VAL A 60 1.95 -18.39 -12.98
CA VAL A 60 1.84 -17.28 -13.92
C VAL A 60 3.21 -16.85 -14.42
N PHE A 61 4.22 -16.88 -13.56
CA PHE A 61 5.55 -16.39 -13.90
C PHE A 61 6.59 -17.49 -14.10
N ALA A 62 6.20 -18.70 -13.91
CA ALA A 62 7.13 -19.81 -14.09
C ALA A 62 7.35 -20.12 -15.57
#